data_948ad9ddfe3e136cdaa3054c2710607f
#
_entry.id   948ad9ddfe3e136cdaa3054c2710607f
#
_cell.length_a   1.000
_cell.length_b   1.000
_cell.length_c   1.000
_cell.angle_alpha   90.00
_cell.angle_beta   90.00
_cell.angle_gamma   90.00
#
_symmetry.space_group_name_H-M   'P 1'
#
loop_
_entity.id
_entity.type
_entity.pdbx_description
1 polymer ?
#
loop_
_entity_poly.entity_id
_entity_poly.type
_entity_poly.pdbx_seq_one_letter_code
_entity_poly.pdbx_strand_id
1 'polypeptide(L)'
;TRIIPPPREKPENHLLPQKRLDKTRVLIYHSHTSESYLPVSGKTHLHNGRGDVVRVGESLATKLREVYNIQTLHCETIHDHYPFRDAYKRSEQTVKQLLTENPEVEVVLDIHRDATPGLDHKVKIKGKTAAKLILVVGSERMGLQHPHWEKNYSFAKSLLEIMDRLYPNLAHGVILAEARYNQHLHPQSIIIEFGDDKSTWEEVSYSIQLFSEVLASYLNLNSTGYSM
;
A
#
# COMPACT_ATOMS: atom_id res chain seq x y z
N THR A 1 -9.12 -3.54 -76.45
CA THR A 1 -9.71 -3.90 -75.13
C THR A 1 -8.74 -3.47 -74.03
N ARG A 2 -9.13 -2.43 -73.27
CA ARG A 2 -8.31 -1.86 -72.20
C ARG A 2 -8.73 -2.53 -70.91
N ILE A 3 -7.84 -3.30 -70.25
CA ILE A 3 -8.09 -3.91 -68.92
C ILE A 3 -7.85 -2.85 -67.88
N ILE A 4 -8.89 -2.47 -67.15
CA ILE A 4 -8.82 -1.56 -65.99
C ILE A 4 -8.58 -2.43 -64.76
N PRO A 5 -7.47 -2.25 -64.00
CA PRO A 5 -7.26 -2.99 -62.77
C PRO A 5 -8.25 -2.53 -61.67
N PRO A 6 -8.65 -3.43 -60.75
CA PRO A 6 -9.55 -3.07 -59.68
C PRO A 6 -8.92 -2.02 -58.71
N PRO A 7 -9.74 -1.18 -58.06
CA PRO A 7 -9.25 -0.19 -57.16
C PRO A 7 -8.47 -0.87 -55.99
N ARG A 8 -7.29 -0.33 -55.69
CA ARG A 8 -6.51 -0.75 -54.52
C ARG A 8 -7.27 -0.31 -53.25
N GLU A 9 -7.72 -1.27 -52.48
CA GLU A 9 -8.20 -1.03 -51.11
C GLU A 9 -7.07 -0.37 -50.32
N LYS A 10 -7.37 0.76 -49.66
CA LYS A 10 -6.44 1.37 -48.70
C LYS A 10 -6.31 0.40 -47.51
N PRO A 11 -5.10 0.17 -47.00
CA PRO A 11 -4.95 -0.65 -45.79
C PRO A 11 -5.78 -0.01 -44.67
N GLU A 12 -6.77 -0.75 -44.18
CA GLU A 12 -7.45 -0.40 -42.93
C GLU A 12 -6.37 -0.37 -41.84
N ASN A 13 -6.19 0.81 -41.29
CA ASN A 13 -5.30 1.04 -40.18
C ASN A 13 -5.94 0.41 -38.95
N HIS A 14 -5.70 -0.89 -38.73
CA HIS A 14 -6.00 -1.56 -37.47
C HIS A 14 -5.13 -0.89 -36.39
N LEU A 15 -5.60 0.25 -35.89
CA LEU A 15 -5.16 0.79 -34.62
C LEU A 15 -5.40 -0.34 -33.59
N LEU A 16 -4.32 -1.01 -33.21
CA LEU A 16 -4.34 -1.83 -32.00
C LEU A 16 -5.05 -1.04 -30.93
N PRO A 17 -5.99 -1.65 -30.17
CA PRO A 17 -6.66 -0.92 -29.10
C PRO A 17 -5.58 -0.27 -28.25
N GLN A 18 -5.58 1.06 -28.21
CA GLN A 18 -4.72 1.81 -27.28
C GLN A 18 -5.02 1.19 -25.90
N LYS A 19 -4.03 0.51 -25.31
CA LYS A 19 -4.10 0.01 -23.95
C LYS A 19 -4.55 1.21 -23.11
N ARG A 20 -5.81 1.22 -22.69
CA ARG A 20 -6.34 2.23 -21.77
C ARG A 20 -5.34 2.23 -20.63
N LEU A 21 -4.65 3.35 -20.39
CA LEU A 21 -3.78 3.48 -19.22
C LEU A 21 -4.71 3.25 -18.03
N ASP A 22 -4.61 2.05 -17.45
CA ASP A 22 -5.44 1.69 -16.33
C ASP A 22 -5.16 2.69 -15.20
N LYS A 23 -6.23 3.27 -14.66
CA LYS A 23 -6.15 4.33 -13.65
C LYS A 23 -5.51 3.82 -12.38
N THR A 24 -4.64 4.61 -11.77
CA THR A 24 -4.01 4.29 -10.48
C THR A 24 -5.09 4.13 -9.41
N ARG A 25 -5.19 2.94 -8.81
CA ARG A 25 -6.16 2.63 -7.76
C ARG A 25 -5.54 2.62 -6.36
N VAL A 26 -4.26 2.34 -6.25
CA VAL A 26 -3.53 2.25 -4.98
C VAL A 26 -2.32 3.18 -5.03
N LEU A 27 -2.17 4.00 -3.98
CA LEU A 27 -0.97 4.79 -3.72
C LEU A 27 -0.25 4.21 -2.51
N ILE A 28 1.02 3.86 -2.69
CA ILE A 28 1.92 3.43 -1.62
C ILE A 28 2.99 4.52 -1.43
N TYR A 29 3.24 4.90 -0.20
CA TYR A 29 4.32 5.81 0.18
C TYR A 29 4.92 5.42 1.53
N HIS A 30 5.93 6.16 1.99
CA HIS A 30 6.60 5.96 3.27
C HIS A 30 6.85 7.30 3.92
N SER A 31 6.19 7.59 5.05
CA SER A 31 6.55 8.76 5.85
C SER A 31 7.91 8.56 6.53
N HIS A 32 8.27 7.32 6.88
CA HIS A 32 9.57 6.93 7.43
C HIS A 32 10.31 5.97 6.48
N THR A 33 10.88 6.53 5.41
CA THR A 33 11.60 5.78 4.36
C THR A 33 12.85 5.06 4.84
N SER A 34 13.44 5.46 5.98
CA SER A 34 14.69 4.86 6.48
C SER A 34 14.50 3.57 7.28
N GLU A 35 13.27 3.18 7.63
CA GLU A 35 12.99 2.00 8.43
C GLU A 35 13.46 0.72 7.74
N SER A 36 14.11 -0.17 8.52
CA SER A 36 14.74 -1.38 8.02
C SER A 36 14.62 -2.52 9.03
N TYR A 37 14.87 -3.73 8.55
CA TYR A 37 14.90 -4.95 9.35
C TYR A 37 16.34 -5.33 9.67
N LEU A 38 16.65 -5.46 10.95
CA LEU A 38 18.00 -5.79 11.43
C LEU A 38 18.58 -7.07 10.78
N PRO A 39 17.79 -8.18 10.60
CA PRO A 39 18.30 -9.38 9.92
C PRO A 39 18.57 -9.20 8.42
N VAL A 40 18.02 -8.15 7.79
CA VAL A 40 18.14 -7.90 6.36
C VAL A 40 19.30 -6.95 6.07
N SER A 41 19.28 -5.78 6.69
CA SER A 41 20.22 -4.69 6.42
C SER A 41 21.30 -4.50 7.49
N GLY A 42 21.27 -5.31 8.58
CA GLY A 42 22.20 -5.15 9.71
C GLY A 42 21.94 -3.89 10.56
N LYS A 43 20.90 -3.15 10.25
CA LYS A 43 20.49 -1.91 10.93
C LYS A 43 18.97 -1.80 10.94
N THR A 44 18.44 -1.10 11.95
CA THR A 44 16.99 -0.84 12.05
C THR A 44 16.56 0.40 11.28
N HIS A 45 17.51 1.26 10.86
CA HIS A 45 17.28 2.45 10.04
C HIS A 45 18.47 2.73 9.13
N LEU A 46 18.21 3.08 7.88
CA LEU A 46 19.18 3.59 6.90
C LEU A 46 18.99 5.11 6.76
N HIS A 47 19.52 5.87 7.73
CA HIS A 47 19.35 7.33 7.78
C HIS A 47 19.71 8.03 6.47
N ASN A 48 18.86 8.98 6.05
CA ASN A 48 18.94 9.70 4.78
C ASN A 48 18.90 8.78 3.54
N GLY A 49 18.35 7.57 3.68
CA GLY A 49 18.30 6.57 2.63
C GLY A 49 16.94 5.87 2.53
N ARG A 50 16.90 4.90 1.65
CA ARG A 50 15.76 4.00 1.47
C ARG A 50 16.01 2.73 2.26
N GLY A 51 15.26 2.56 3.36
CA GLY A 51 15.27 1.35 4.16
C GLY A 51 14.50 0.20 3.51
N ASP A 52 14.47 -0.93 4.21
CA ASP A 52 13.83 -2.14 3.69
C ASP A 52 12.30 -1.98 3.52
N VAL A 53 11.65 -1.05 4.23
CA VAL A 53 10.21 -0.76 4.04
C VAL A 53 9.90 -0.27 2.63
N VAL A 54 10.85 0.41 1.95
CA VAL A 54 10.71 0.81 0.55
C VAL A 54 10.67 -0.43 -0.35
N ARG A 55 11.49 -1.43 -0.08
CA ARG A 55 11.45 -2.73 -0.76
C ARG A 55 10.13 -3.48 -0.52
N VAL A 56 9.54 -3.34 0.68
CA VAL A 56 8.19 -3.86 0.98
C VAL A 56 7.16 -3.20 0.08
N GLY A 57 7.17 -1.87 0.00
CA GLY A 57 6.26 -1.11 -0.86
C GLY A 57 6.36 -1.49 -2.32
N GLU A 58 7.58 -1.60 -2.87
CA GLU A 58 7.78 -2.02 -4.28
C GLU A 58 7.33 -3.46 -4.52
N SER A 59 7.63 -4.39 -3.59
CA SER A 59 7.20 -5.78 -3.71
C SER A 59 5.67 -5.90 -3.69
N LEU A 60 4.99 -5.13 -2.85
CA LEU A 60 3.52 -5.08 -2.79
C LEU A 60 2.95 -4.47 -4.08
N ALA A 61 3.48 -3.33 -4.53
CA ALA A 61 3.05 -2.67 -5.76
C ALA A 61 3.20 -3.59 -6.99
N THR A 62 4.34 -4.27 -7.10
CA THR A 62 4.59 -5.23 -8.18
C THR A 62 3.58 -6.38 -8.16
N LYS A 63 3.29 -6.98 -6.99
CA LYS A 63 2.28 -8.04 -6.89
C LYS A 63 0.88 -7.55 -7.26
N LEU A 64 0.48 -6.36 -6.82
CA LEU A 64 -0.81 -5.77 -7.16
C LEU A 64 -0.94 -5.54 -8.67
N ARG A 65 0.11 -5.03 -9.32
CA ARG A 65 0.12 -4.79 -10.77
C ARG A 65 0.15 -6.09 -11.58
N GLU A 66 1.08 -6.99 -11.27
CA GLU A 66 1.37 -8.15 -12.13
C GLU A 66 0.44 -9.34 -11.89
N VAL A 67 0.02 -9.57 -10.63
CA VAL A 67 -0.82 -10.73 -10.27
C VAL A 67 -2.31 -10.37 -10.29
N TYR A 68 -2.67 -9.17 -9.82
CA TYR A 68 -4.07 -8.78 -9.65
C TYR A 68 -4.56 -7.73 -10.66
N ASN A 69 -3.67 -7.23 -11.54
CA ASN A 69 -3.96 -6.17 -12.51
C ASN A 69 -4.53 -4.89 -11.85
N ILE A 70 -4.04 -4.58 -10.65
CA ILE A 70 -4.41 -3.38 -9.90
C ILE A 70 -3.30 -2.35 -10.07
N GLN A 71 -3.57 -1.26 -10.81
CA GLN A 71 -2.60 -0.20 -11.03
C GLN A 71 -2.24 0.47 -9.70
N THR A 72 -0.97 0.40 -9.36
CA THR A 72 -0.42 0.85 -8.08
C THR A 72 0.74 1.79 -8.33
N LEU A 73 0.66 2.99 -7.77
CA LEU A 73 1.75 3.96 -7.74
C LEU A 73 2.53 3.77 -6.44
N HIS A 74 3.84 3.56 -6.54
CA HIS A 74 4.74 3.51 -5.41
C HIS A 74 5.67 4.72 -5.39
N CYS A 75 5.61 5.51 -4.32
CA CYS A 75 6.42 6.70 -4.10
C CYS A 75 7.60 6.38 -3.17
N GLU A 76 8.82 6.51 -3.70
CA GLU A 76 10.06 6.25 -2.96
C GLU A 76 10.77 7.53 -2.48
N THR A 77 10.06 8.66 -2.45
CA THR A 77 10.62 9.94 -1.99
C THR A 77 11.04 9.81 -0.52
N ILE A 78 12.27 10.23 -0.21
CA ILE A 78 12.80 10.20 1.16
C ILE A 78 12.21 11.36 1.95
N HIS A 79 11.42 11.05 3.00
CA HIS A 79 10.74 12.05 3.81
C HIS A 79 11.38 12.25 5.18
N ASP A 80 12.02 11.24 5.74
CA ASP A 80 12.57 11.22 7.10
C ASP A 80 14.08 11.55 7.18
N HIS A 81 14.56 12.43 6.30
CA HIS A 81 15.87 13.03 6.47
C HIS A 81 15.86 14.08 7.62
N TYR A 82 17.01 14.46 8.12
CA TYR A 82 17.13 15.44 9.21
C TYR A 82 16.49 16.79 8.86
N PRO A 83 15.72 17.43 9.77
CA PRO A 83 15.26 16.94 11.08
C PRO A 83 14.09 15.93 10.93
N PHE A 84 14.24 14.75 11.54
CA PHE A 84 13.31 13.61 11.41
C PHE A 84 11.86 13.94 11.79
N ARG A 85 11.66 14.86 12.76
CA ARG A 85 10.33 15.31 13.20
C ARG A 85 9.45 15.89 12.07
N ASP A 86 10.05 16.32 10.97
CA ASP A 86 9.33 16.93 9.85
C ASP A 86 8.92 15.91 8.77
N ALA A 87 9.16 14.60 9.00
CA ALA A 87 8.85 13.53 8.04
C ALA A 87 7.39 13.55 7.58
N TYR A 88 6.44 13.63 8.52
CA TYR A 88 5.02 13.70 8.19
C TYR A 88 4.64 14.97 7.43
N LYS A 89 5.27 16.11 7.72
CA LYS A 89 5.01 17.37 6.99
C LYS A 89 5.49 17.28 5.54
N ARG A 90 6.63 16.64 5.31
CA ARG A 90 7.18 16.45 3.94
C ARG A 90 6.35 15.44 3.16
N SER A 91 6.04 14.30 3.77
CA SER A 91 5.19 13.28 3.13
C SER A 91 3.77 13.78 2.87
N GLU A 92 3.22 14.67 3.72
CA GLU A 92 1.93 15.31 3.46
C GLU A 92 1.93 16.07 2.13
N GLN A 93 2.98 16.85 1.83
CA GLN A 93 3.09 17.60 0.58
C GLN A 93 3.15 16.66 -0.63
N THR A 94 3.98 15.61 -0.54
CA THR A 94 4.10 14.59 -1.60
C THR A 94 2.77 13.89 -1.85
N VAL A 95 2.09 13.42 -0.80
CA VAL A 95 0.81 12.70 -0.93
C VAL A 95 -0.28 13.60 -1.50
N LYS A 96 -0.36 14.86 -1.08
CA LYS A 96 -1.29 15.84 -1.66
C LYS A 96 -1.09 16.01 -3.17
N GLN A 97 0.16 16.16 -3.61
CA GLN A 97 0.48 16.28 -5.03
C GLN A 97 0.06 15.02 -5.78
N LEU A 98 0.46 13.84 -5.30
CA LEU A 98 0.17 12.56 -5.95
C LEU A 98 -1.34 12.28 -6.04
N LEU A 99 -2.13 12.63 -5.02
CA LEU A 99 -3.59 12.52 -5.05
C LEU A 99 -4.23 13.51 -6.04
N THR A 100 -3.65 14.70 -6.20
CA THR A 100 -4.11 15.67 -7.20
C THR A 100 -3.86 15.18 -8.62
N GLU A 101 -2.72 14.55 -8.85
CA GLU A 101 -2.32 13.96 -10.15
C GLU A 101 -3.06 12.65 -10.46
N ASN A 102 -3.55 11.95 -9.43
CA ASN A 102 -4.22 10.65 -9.53
C ASN A 102 -5.56 10.64 -8.76
N PRO A 103 -6.57 11.37 -9.21
CA PRO A 103 -7.84 11.53 -8.48
C PRO A 103 -8.67 10.24 -8.37
N GLU A 104 -8.32 9.19 -9.10
CA GLU A 104 -8.98 7.88 -9.03
C GLU A 104 -8.37 6.92 -8.00
N VAL A 105 -7.38 7.36 -7.23
CA VAL A 105 -6.84 6.54 -6.13
C VAL A 105 -7.96 6.20 -5.16
N GLU A 106 -8.10 4.92 -4.87
CA GLU A 106 -9.10 4.38 -3.96
C GLU A 106 -8.52 4.06 -2.58
N VAL A 107 -7.22 3.74 -2.53
CA VAL A 107 -6.52 3.33 -1.29
C VAL A 107 -5.16 4.00 -1.21
N VAL A 108 -4.83 4.49 -0.02
CA VAL A 108 -3.51 5.07 0.31
C VAL A 108 -2.89 4.28 1.45
N LEU A 109 -1.68 3.77 1.24
CA LEU A 109 -0.94 3.00 2.24
C LEU A 109 0.37 3.69 2.58
N ASP A 110 0.58 3.97 3.86
CA ASP A 110 1.87 4.35 4.43
C ASP A 110 2.53 3.09 5.00
N ILE A 111 3.58 2.60 4.34
CA ILE A 111 4.20 1.32 4.70
C ILE A 111 5.33 1.55 5.69
N HIS A 112 5.26 0.82 6.80
CA HIS A 112 6.17 0.85 7.94
C HIS A 112 6.55 -0.55 8.42
N ARG A 113 7.34 -0.62 9.46
CA ARG A 113 7.55 -1.80 10.32
C ARG A 113 7.44 -1.38 11.77
N ASP A 114 6.89 -2.25 12.61
CA ASP A 114 6.73 -1.98 14.04
C ASP A 114 8.06 -2.03 14.81
N ALA A 115 8.09 -1.36 15.94
CA ALA A 115 9.19 -1.40 16.89
C ALA A 115 8.70 -1.57 18.35
N THR A 116 7.45 -1.98 18.55
CA THR A 116 6.86 -2.15 19.88
C THR A 116 7.47 -3.35 20.58
N PRO A 117 8.14 -3.18 21.73
CA PRO A 117 8.72 -4.30 22.47
C PRO A 117 7.66 -5.28 22.98
N GLY A 118 7.97 -6.58 22.93
CA GLY A 118 7.18 -7.62 23.59
C GLY A 118 6.01 -8.17 22.79
N LEU A 119 5.75 -7.71 21.59
CA LEU A 119 4.81 -8.35 20.68
C LEU A 119 5.46 -9.53 19.94
N ASP A 120 4.69 -10.62 19.73
CA ASP A 120 5.12 -11.74 18.88
C ASP A 120 4.68 -11.47 17.44
N HIS A 121 5.59 -10.97 16.63
CA HIS A 121 5.35 -10.62 15.23
C HIS A 121 5.40 -11.80 14.25
N LYS A 122 5.22 -13.05 14.72
CA LYS A 122 5.28 -14.23 13.85
C LYS A 122 4.02 -15.06 13.92
N VAL A 123 3.62 -15.59 12.78
CA VAL A 123 2.49 -16.53 12.66
C VAL A 123 2.78 -17.60 11.61
N LYS A 124 2.34 -18.84 11.84
CA LYS A 124 2.38 -19.90 10.83
C LYS A 124 1.08 -19.92 10.02
N ILE A 125 1.19 -19.73 8.72
CA ILE A 125 0.05 -19.80 7.77
C ILE A 125 0.42 -20.78 6.66
N LYS A 126 -0.39 -21.79 6.43
CA LYS A 126 -0.16 -22.82 5.42
C LYS A 126 1.27 -23.41 5.48
N GLY A 127 1.78 -23.63 6.69
CA GLY A 127 3.10 -24.24 6.95
C GLY A 127 4.30 -23.29 6.83
N LYS A 128 4.12 -22.04 6.42
CA LYS A 128 5.18 -21.03 6.33
C LYS A 128 5.03 -19.99 7.44
N THR A 129 6.15 -19.45 7.92
CA THR A 129 6.15 -18.35 8.87
C THR A 129 5.97 -17.02 8.13
N ALA A 130 4.99 -16.23 8.56
CA ALA A 130 4.75 -14.85 8.11
C ALA A 130 5.05 -13.87 9.24
N ALA A 131 5.50 -12.68 8.90
CA ALA A 131 5.52 -11.54 9.81
C ALA A 131 4.08 -11.03 10.02
N LYS A 132 3.65 -10.84 11.27
CA LYS A 132 2.31 -10.29 11.55
C LYS A 132 2.21 -8.84 11.13
N LEU A 133 1.00 -8.45 10.77
CA LEU A 133 0.66 -7.08 10.37
C LEU A 133 0.00 -6.32 11.52
N ILE A 134 0.17 -5.00 11.52
CA ILE A 134 -0.62 -4.09 12.35
C ILE A 134 -1.20 -3.01 11.43
N LEU A 135 -2.49 -2.76 11.56
CA LEU A 135 -3.17 -1.66 10.88
C LEU A 135 -3.27 -0.48 11.87
N VAL A 136 -2.73 0.69 11.52
CA VAL A 136 -2.76 1.85 12.40
C VAL A 136 -3.60 2.95 11.78
N VAL A 137 -4.60 3.39 12.51
CA VAL A 137 -5.49 4.49 12.14
C VAL A 137 -5.33 5.63 13.13
N GLY A 138 -5.14 6.83 12.60
CA GLY A 138 -5.12 8.04 13.40
C GLY A 138 -6.54 8.48 13.79
N SER A 139 -6.63 9.26 14.85
CA SER A 139 -7.87 9.85 15.33
C SER A 139 -7.74 11.37 15.49
N GLU A 140 -8.86 12.04 15.75
CA GLU A 140 -8.88 13.48 16.03
C GLU A 140 -8.55 13.84 17.48
N ARG A 141 -8.18 12.87 18.33
CA ARG A 141 -7.93 13.08 19.76
C ARG A 141 -6.79 14.06 20.07
N MET A 142 -5.88 14.29 19.12
CA MET A 142 -4.87 15.35 19.22
C MET A 142 -5.42 16.77 19.02
N GLY A 143 -6.72 16.94 18.77
CA GLY A 143 -7.32 18.23 18.44
C GLY A 143 -7.01 18.73 17.02
N LEU A 144 -6.37 17.92 16.19
CA LEU A 144 -6.17 18.20 14.76
C LEU A 144 -7.38 17.71 13.97
N GLN A 145 -7.87 18.52 13.02
CA GLN A 145 -8.97 18.11 12.16
C GLN A 145 -8.58 16.85 11.36
N HIS A 146 -9.39 15.81 11.51
CA HIS A 146 -9.24 14.55 10.80
C HIS A 146 -10.58 14.06 10.24
N PRO A 147 -11.12 14.70 9.19
CA PRO A 147 -12.50 14.48 8.71
C PRO A 147 -12.77 13.07 8.20
N HIS A 148 -11.74 12.28 8.00
CA HIS A 148 -11.84 10.93 7.44
C HIS A 148 -11.54 9.79 8.42
N TRP A 149 -11.28 10.07 9.70
CA TRP A 149 -10.78 9.05 10.62
C TRP A 149 -11.76 7.86 10.78
N GLU A 150 -13.07 8.09 10.82
CA GLU A 150 -14.07 7.03 10.91
C GLU A 150 -14.10 6.16 9.65
N LYS A 151 -13.93 6.78 8.46
CA LYS A 151 -13.85 6.06 7.19
C LYS A 151 -12.57 5.24 7.11
N ASN A 152 -11.44 5.81 7.55
CA ASN A 152 -10.16 5.10 7.62
C ASN A 152 -10.23 3.92 8.59
N TYR A 153 -10.89 4.09 9.74
CA TYR A 153 -11.11 3.01 10.69
C TYR A 153 -12.02 1.92 10.13
N SER A 154 -13.10 2.29 9.46
CA SER A 154 -13.99 1.33 8.77
C SER A 154 -13.24 0.56 7.68
N PHE A 155 -12.41 1.24 6.90
CA PHE A 155 -11.55 0.60 5.90
C PHE A 155 -10.58 -0.41 6.54
N ALA A 156 -9.87 -0.02 7.59
CA ALA A 156 -8.97 -0.90 8.32
C ALA A 156 -9.70 -2.15 8.88
N LYS A 157 -10.90 -1.97 9.43
CA LYS A 157 -11.73 -3.08 9.89
C LYS A 157 -12.14 -4.03 8.77
N SER A 158 -12.54 -3.51 7.61
CA SER A 158 -12.88 -4.35 6.45
C SER A 158 -11.68 -5.17 5.98
N LEU A 159 -10.47 -4.60 5.98
CA LEU A 159 -9.26 -5.36 5.68
C LEU A 159 -8.98 -6.44 6.73
N LEU A 160 -9.15 -6.13 8.02
CA LEU A 160 -8.97 -7.09 9.10
C LEU A 160 -9.95 -8.26 8.98
N GLU A 161 -11.22 -8.00 8.70
CA GLU A 161 -12.24 -9.03 8.49
C GLU A 161 -11.91 -9.95 7.30
N ILE A 162 -11.39 -9.41 6.20
CA ILE A 162 -10.90 -10.21 5.07
C ILE A 162 -9.66 -11.03 5.48
N MET A 163 -8.72 -10.42 6.21
CA MET A 163 -7.53 -11.14 6.71
C MET A 163 -7.92 -12.29 7.62
N ASP A 164 -8.81 -12.08 8.59
CA ASP A 164 -9.22 -13.12 9.53
C ASP A 164 -9.94 -14.28 8.82
N ARG A 165 -10.69 -13.99 7.77
CA ARG A 165 -11.36 -14.99 6.95
C ARG A 165 -10.38 -15.82 6.10
N LEU A 166 -9.38 -15.18 5.46
CA LEU A 166 -8.44 -15.84 4.54
C LEU A 166 -7.21 -16.42 5.27
N TYR A 167 -6.71 -15.70 6.27
CA TYR A 167 -5.46 -15.94 6.95
C TYR A 167 -5.56 -15.60 8.44
N PRO A 168 -6.26 -16.41 9.24
CA PRO A 168 -6.45 -16.17 10.67
C PRO A 168 -5.13 -15.87 11.39
N ASN A 169 -5.14 -14.84 12.24
CA ASN A 169 -3.99 -14.35 13.00
C ASN A 169 -2.87 -13.69 12.18
N LEU A 170 -3.07 -13.38 10.90
CA LEU A 170 -2.08 -12.64 10.10
C LEU A 170 -1.86 -11.22 10.66
N ALA A 171 -2.90 -10.59 11.20
CA ALA A 171 -2.79 -9.28 11.83
C ALA A 171 -2.95 -9.36 13.36
N HIS A 172 -2.29 -8.46 14.07
CA HIS A 172 -2.57 -8.21 15.48
C HIS A 172 -3.91 -7.49 15.68
N GLY A 173 -4.37 -6.76 14.68
CA GLY A 173 -5.60 -5.97 14.71
C GLY A 173 -5.43 -4.55 14.20
N VAL A 174 -6.39 -3.70 14.57
CA VAL A 174 -6.40 -2.26 14.27
C VAL A 174 -6.08 -1.46 15.52
N ILE A 175 -5.04 -0.63 15.47
CA ILE A 175 -4.70 0.35 16.51
C ILE A 175 -5.31 1.69 16.13
N LEU A 176 -6.12 2.27 17.03
CA LEU A 176 -6.61 3.64 16.92
C LEU A 176 -5.69 4.56 17.73
N ALA A 177 -4.82 5.29 17.04
CA ALA A 177 -3.79 6.12 17.64
C ALA A 177 -4.25 7.58 17.83
N GLU A 178 -3.69 8.24 18.83
CA GLU A 178 -3.89 9.67 19.06
C GLU A 178 -2.93 10.50 18.19
N ALA A 179 -3.06 10.36 16.87
CA ALA A 179 -2.27 11.05 15.87
C ALA A 179 -3.01 11.10 14.54
N ARG A 180 -2.60 11.96 13.60
CA ARG A 180 -3.29 12.14 12.32
C ARG A 180 -2.65 11.37 11.15
N TYR A 181 -1.32 11.19 11.16
CA TYR A 181 -0.55 10.40 10.19
C TYR A 181 -0.84 10.70 8.71
N ASN A 182 -1.15 11.93 8.32
CA ASN A 182 -1.57 12.30 6.97
C ASN A 182 -2.85 11.61 6.45
N GLN A 183 -3.49 10.77 7.26
CA GLN A 183 -4.68 10.00 6.87
C GLN A 183 -5.93 10.88 6.67
N HIS A 184 -5.87 12.15 7.08
CA HIS A 184 -6.89 13.15 6.78
C HIS A 184 -6.96 13.53 5.29
N LEU A 185 -5.98 13.12 4.49
CA LEU A 185 -5.90 13.41 3.05
C LEU A 185 -6.78 12.50 2.21
N HIS A 186 -7.13 11.31 2.70
CA HIS A 186 -7.91 10.33 1.96
C HIS A 186 -8.76 9.44 2.87
N PRO A 187 -10.04 9.13 2.49
CA PRO A 187 -10.96 8.36 3.35
C PRO A 187 -10.62 6.87 3.47
N GLN A 188 -9.72 6.34 2.67
CA GLN A 188 -9.19 4.97 2.76
C GLN A 188 -7.66 5.02 2.84
N SER A 189 -7.17 5.69 3.89
CA SER A 189 -5.73 5.83 4.17
C SER A 189 -5.40 5.23 5.52
N ILE A 190 -4.38 4.35 5.57
CA ILE A 190 -3.89 3.73 6.80
C ILE A 190 -2.37 3.63 6.79
N ILE A 191 -1.77 3.53 7.97
CA ILE A 191 -0.45 2.95 8.13
C ILE A 191 -0.61 1.42 8.21
N ILE A 192 0.30 0.70 7.59
CA ILE A 192 0.41 -0.74 7.75
C ILE A 192 1.85 -1.12 8.11
N GLU A 193 1.97 -1.78 9.26
CA GLU A 193 3.23 -2.30 9.76
C GLU A 193 3.43 -3.72 9.25
N PHE A 194 4.54 -4.00 8.57
CA PHE A 194 4.92 -5.34 8.13
C PHE A 194 5.95 -5.94 9.07
N GLY A 195 5.48 -6.66 10.09
CA GLY A 195 6.35 -7.21 11.13
C GLY A 195 7.02 -6.15 11.99
N ASP A 196 8.15 -6.51 12.58
CA ASP A 196 8.99 -5.65 13.43
C ASP A 196 10.42 -5.53 12.89
N ASP A 197 11.26 -4.77 13.59
CA ASP A 197 12.67 -4.58 13.24
C ASP A 197 13.52 -5.88 13.28
N LYS A 198 12.99 -7.01 13.80
CA LYS A 198 13.63 -8.33 13.89
C LYS A 198 13.08 -9.33 12.87
N SER A 199 12.10 -8.95 12.09
CA SER A 199 11.52 -9.81 11.06
C SER A 199 12.51 -10.09 9.94
N THR A 200 12.51 -11.32 9.42
CA THR A 200 13.35 -11.69 8.27
C THR A 200 12.66 -11.31 6.96
N TRP A 201 13.44 -11.23 5.88
CA TRP A 201 12.87 -10.93 4.57
C TRP A 201 11.90 -12.02 4.09
N GLU A 202 12.16 -13.29 4.42
CA GLU A 202 11.29 -14.41 4.08
C GLU A 202 9.92 -14.26 4.76
N GLU A 203 9.89 -13.91 6.05
CA GLU A 203 8.67 -13.69 6.81
C GLU A 203 7.87 -12.51 6.25
N VAL A 204 8.54 -11.38 6.01
CA VAL A 204 7.92 -10.17 5.44
C VAL A 204 7.44 -10.39 4.02
N SER A 205 8.25 -11.02 3.17
CA SER A 205 7.89 -11.33 1.77
C SER A 205 6.65 -12.23 1.67
N TYR A 206 6.52 -13.18 2.61
CA TYR A 206 5.32 -14.01 2.66
C TYR A 206 4.09 -13.19 3.11
N SER A 207 4.23 -12.30 4.07
CA SER A 207 3.15 -11.40 4.48
C SER A 207 2.71 -10.46 3.36
N ILE A 208 3.65 -9.95 2.56
CA ILE A 208 3.34 -9.16 1.36
C ILE A 208 2.46 -9.97 0.38
N GLN A 209 2.80 -11.23 0.15
CA GLN A 209 2.00 -12.12 -0.69
C GLN A 209 0.58 -12.27 -0.17
N LEU A 210 0.41 -12.54 1.14
CA LEU A 210 -0.89 -12.74 1.77
C LEU A 210 -1.72 -11.44 1.76
N PHE A 211 -1.10 -10.33 2.11
CA PHE A 211 -1.77 -9.02 2.14
C PHE A 211 -2.15 -8.53 0.75
N SER A 212 -1.37 -8.81 -0.29
CA SER A 212 -1.74 -8.45 -1.66
C SER A 212 -3.06 -9.12 -2.10
N GLU A 213 -3.31 -10.37 -1.69
CA GLU A 213 -4.58 -11.06 -1.94
C GLU A 213 -5.74 -10.43 -1.14
N VAL A 214 -5.49 -10.06 0.11
CA VAL A 214 -6.48 -9.36 0.97
C VAL A 214 -6.90 -8.04 0.33
N LEU A 215 -5.93 -7.20 -0.06
CA LEU A 215 -6.22 -5.91 -0.67
C LEU A 215 -6.90 -6.04 -2.04
N ALA A 216 -6.49 -6.99 -2.85
CA ALA A 216 -7.13 -7.30 -4.13
C ALA A 216 -8.59 -7.76 -3.92
N SER A 217 -8.84 -8.60 -2.92
CA SER A 217 -10.20 -9.03 -2.55
C SER A 217 -11.07 -7.85 -2.13
N TYR A 218 -10.55 -6.95 -1.30
CA TYR A 218 -11.25 -5.73 -0.89
C TYR A 218 -11.63 -4.85 -2.08
N LEU A 219 -10.67 -4.56 -2.97
CA LEU A 219 -10.89 -3.69 -4.14
C LEU A 219 -11.86 -4.32 -5.16
N ASN A 220 -11.84 -5.64 -5.32
CA ASN A 220 -12.76 -6.34 -6.22
C ASN A 220 -14.20 -6.39 -5.67
N LEU A 221 -14.39 -6.58 -4.37
CA LEU A 221 -15.69 -6.52 -3.72
C LEU A 221 -16.34 -5.16 -3.93
N ASN A 222 -15.60 -4.07 -3.75
CA ASN A 222 -16.09 -2.70 -3.95
C ASN A 222 -16.42 -2.40 -5.43
N SER A 223 -15.69 -3.00 -6.38
CA SER A 223 -15.94 -2.81 -7.82
C SER A 223 -17.23 -3.51 -8.31
N THR A 224 -17.68 -4.56 -7.63
CA THR A 224 -18.87 -5.34 -7.99
C THR A 224 -20.16 -4.84 -7.33
N GLY A 225 -20.09 -3.78 -6.51
CA GLY A 225 -21.28 -3.16 -5.89
C GLY A 225 -21.93 -3.99 -4.78
N TYR A 226 -21.27 -5.02 -4.28
CA TYR A 226 -21.71 -5.73 -3.08
C TYR A 226 -21.32 -4.93 -1.83
N SER A 227 -22.22 -4.04 -1.38
CA SER A 227 -22.17 -3.52 0.00
C SER A 227 -22.54 -4.67 0.94
N MET A 228 -21.66 -4.99 1.88
CA MET A 228 -21.99 -5.87 3.00
C MET A 228 -22.81 -5.12 4.05
#